data_4d863eb533221746264906a9aaf19635
#
_entry.id   4d863eb533221746264906a9aaf19635
#
_cell.length_a   1.000
_cell.length_b   1.000
_cell.length_c   1.000
_cell.angle_alpha   90.00
_cell.angle_beta   90.00
_cell.angle_gamma   90.00
#
_symmetry.space_group_name_H-M   'P 1'
#
loop_
_entity.id
_entity.type
_entity.pdbx_description
1 polymer ?
#
loop_
_entity_poly.entity_id
_entity_poly.type
_entity_poly.pdbx_seq_one_letter_code
_entity_poly.pdbx_strand_id
1 'polypeptide(L)'
;MTCRDLSKSKDGRCYYCPIIDDKGGLINDPVVLRLDKNKWWISIADSDVILFAKGLAIGNKLNVQISEPNVNILAVQGPKSFKFL
;
A
#
# COMPACT_ATOMS: atom_id res chain seq x y z
N MET A 1 3.51 -11.34 -1.56
CA MET A 1 3.80 -9.92 -1.84
C MET A 1 4.31 -9.17 -0.61
N THR A 2 3.81 -9.44 0.57
CA THR A 2 4.33 -8.86 1.82
C THR A 2 4.47 -9.91 2.91
N CYS A 3 5.40 -9.69 3.84
CA CYS A 3 5.57 -10.51 5.04
C CYS A 3 4.72 -10.03 6.23
N ARG A 4 4.01 -8.90 6.11
CA ARG A 4 3.16 -8.38 7.16
C ARG A 4 1.77 -8.99 7.11
N ASP A 5 1.30 -9.47 8.25
CA ASP A 5 -0.09 -9.92 8.41
C ASP A 5 -1.03 -8.71 8.55
N LEU A 6 -1.89 -8.51 7.56
CA LEU A 6 -2.90 -7.45 7.54
C LEU A 6 -4.30 -7.94 7.91
N SER A 7 -4.47 -9.20 8.32
CA SER A 7 -5.78 -9.77 8.64
C SER A 7 -6.49 -9.05 9.78
N LYS A 8 -5.72 -8.50 10.72
CA LYS A 8 -6.24 -7.73 11.88
C LYS A 8 -6.24 -6.22 11.66
N SER A 9 -6.00 -5.76 10.44
CA SER A 9 -6.02 -4.34 10.13
C SER A 9 -7.41 -3.74 10.31
N LYS A 10 -7.46 -2.44 10.63
CA LYS A 10 -8.69 -1.68 10.86
C LYS A 10 -8.90 -0.63 9.77
N ASP A 11 -10.15 -0.36 9.45
CA ASP A 11 -10.50 0.69 8.50
C ASP A 11 -10.01 2.07 8.97
N GLY A 12 -9.56 2.88 8.04
CA GLY A 12 -8.99 4.20 8.29
C GLY A 12 -7.60 4.19 8.93
N ARG A 13 -6.93 3.05 9.02
CA ARG A 13 -5.59 2.93 9.59
C ARG A 13 -4.53 2.67 8.52
N CYS A 14 -3.37 3.26 8.75
CA CYS A 14 -2.17 3.08 7.93
C CYS A 14 -1.23 2.06 8.55
N TYR A 15 -0.55 1.31 7.70
CA TYR A 15 0.40 0.28 8.10
C TYR A 15 1.64 0.34 7.22
N TYR A 16 2.81 0.38 7.83
CA TYR A 16 4.07 0.15 7.11
C TYR A 16 4.11 -1.30 6.62
N CYS A 17 4.30 -1.49 5.33
CA CYS A 17 4.07 -2.80 4.71
C CYS A 17 5.12 -3.11 3.65
N PRO A 18 6.30 -3.59 4.02
CA PRO A 18 7.33 -3.97 3.06
C PRO A 18 6.81 -4.96 2.02
N ILE A 19 7.08 -4.67 0.76
CA ILE A 19 6.82 -5.55 -0.37
C ILE A 19 8.11 -6.29 -0.69
N ILE A 20 8.05 -7.60 -0.72
CA ILE A 20 9.20 -8.47 -0.89
C ILE A 20 9.04 -9.40 -2.08
N ASP A 21 10.16 -9.85 -2.62
CA ASP A 21 10.22 -10.91 -3.62
C ASP A 21 10.13 -12.31 -2.98
N ASP A 22 10.26 -13.34 -3.79
CA ASP A 22 10.17 -14.74 -3.36
C ASP A 22 11.36 -15.22 -2.50
N LYS A 23 12.45 -14.45 -2.50
CA LYS A 23 13.67 -14.73 -1.72
C LYS A 23 13.80 -13.84 -0.49
N GLY A 24 12.79 -13.01 -0.20
CA GLY A 24 12.78 -12.07 0.90
C GLY A 24 13.50 -10.76 0.61
N GLY A 25 13.90 -10.49 -0.65
CA GLY A 25 14.46 -9.23 -1.07
C GLY A 25 13.42 -8.11 -1.06
N LEU A 26 13.80 -6.92 -0.60
CA LEU A 26 12.91 -5.76 -0.55
C LEU A 26 12.70 -5.20 -1.96
N ILE A 27 11.45 -5.15 -2.41
CA ILE A 27 11.03 -4.48 -3.65
C ILE A 27 10.69 -3.03 -3.38
N ASN A 28 9.86 -2.77 -2.37
CA ASN A 28 9.48 -1.44 -1.92
C ASN A 28 8.97 -1.47 -0.48
N ASP A 29 8.88 -0.31 0.16
CA ASP A 29 8.45 -0.18 1.55
C ASP A 29 7.29 0.81 1.73
N PRO A 30 6.14 0.57 1.11
CA PRO A 30 5.00 1.46 1.16
C PRO A 30 4.33 1.58 2.52
N VAL A 31 3.51 2.62 2.64
CA VAL A 31 2.45 2.69 3.64
C VAL A 31 1.15 2.23 2.98
N VAL A 32 0.48 1.29 3.60
CA VAL A 32 -0.80 0.75 3.16
C VAL A 32 -1.91 1.32 4.04
N LEU A 33 -2.91 1.92 3.42
CA LEU A 33 -4.11 2.43 4.10
C LEU A 33 -5.28 1.50 3.79
N ARG A 34 -5.91 0.96 4.82
CA ARG A 34 -7.18 0.26 4.65
C ARG A 34 -8.32 1.26 4.68
N LEU A 35 -9.01 1.43 3.56
CA LEU A 35 -10.18 2.30 3.47
C LEU A 35 -11.44 1.60 3.96
N ASP A 36 -11.65 0.37 3.52
CA ASP A 36 -12.69 -0.52 4.01
C ASP A 36 -12.25 -1.99 3.85
N LYS A 37 -13.13 -2.93 4.12
CA LYS A 37 -12.86 -4.37 4.08
C LYS A 37 -12.19 -4.83 2.78
N ASN A 38 -12.57 -4.25 1.66
CA ASN A 38 -12.13 -4.68 0.32
C ASN A 38 -11.41 -3.58 -0.47
N LYS A 39 -11.12 -2.43 0.15
CA LYS A 39 -10.50 -1.30 -0.53
C LYS A 39 -9.28 -0.80 0.21
N TRP A 40 -8.17 -0.75 -0.51
CA TRP A 40 -6.87 -0.41 0.01
C TRP A 40 -6.18 0.63 -0.86
N TRP A 41 -5.43 1.50 -0.24
CA TRP A 41 -4.47 2.35 -0.92
C TRP A 41 -3.06 1.95 -0.53
N ILE A 42 -2.16 1.97 -1.50
CA ILE A 42 -0.72 1.74 -1.31
C ILE A 42 -0.02 3.03 -1.70
N SER A 43 0.58 3.70 -0.71
CA SER A 43 1.35 4.93 -0.90
C SER A 43 2.82 4.61 -0.95
N ILE A 44 3.45 4.92 -2.08
CA ILE A 44 4.85 4.64 -2.37
C ILE A 44 5.52 5.86 -3.01
N ALA A 45 6.81 6.01 -2.78
CA ALA A 45 7.56 7.18 -3.26
C ALA A 45 7.84 7.11 -4.76
N ASP A 46 8.23 5.95 -5.26
CA ASP A 46 8.62 5.74 -6.65
C ASP A 46 8.68 4.26 -6.92
N SER A 47 7.94 3.76 -7.91
CA SER A 47 8.13 2.38 -8.32
C SER A 47 7.18 1.84 -9.37
N ASP A 48 7.55 0.69 -9.89
CA ASP A 48 6.73 -0.19 -10.72
C ASP A 48 5.85 -1.16 -9.90
N VAL A 49 5.57 -0.86 -8.63
CA VAL A 49 4.77 -1.72 -7.75
C VAL A 49 3.38 -2.00 -8.33
N ILE A 50 2.78 -1.04 -9.04
CA ILE A 50 1.51 -1.28 -9.72
C ILE A 50 1.60 -2.41 -10.74
N LEU A 51 2.67 -2.46 -11.53
CA LEU A 51 2.90 -3.52 -12.51
C LEU A 51 3.20 -4.85 -11.84
N PHE A 52 4.00 -4.84 -10.78
CA PHE A 52 4.29 -6.01 -9.97
C PHE A 52 3.01 -6.60 -9.34
N ALA A 53 2.17 -5.75 -8.75
CA ALA A 53 0.90 -6.17 -8.15
C ALA A 53 -0.07 -6.72 -9.19
N LYS A 54 -0.18 -6.06 -10.36
CA LYS A 54 -1.00 -6.55 -11.48
C LYS A 54 -0.51 -7.91 -11.98
N GLY A 55 0.79 -8.08 -12.14
CA GLY A 55 1.39 -9.35 -12.56
C GLY A 55 1.09 -10.48 -11.59
N LEU A 56 1.25 -10.24 -10.29
CA LEU A 56 0.92 -11.22 -9.24
C LEU A 56 -0.58 -11.55 -9.22
N ALA A 57 -1.44 -10.55 -9.35
CA ALA A 57 -2.89 -10.75 -9.38
C ALA A 57 -3.31 -11.62 -10.57
N ILE A 58 -2.77 -11.37 -11.76
CA ILE A 58 -3.03 -12.16 -12.96
C ILE A 58 -2.50 -13.58 -12.78
N GLY A 59 -1.26 -13.73 -12.36
CA GLY A 59 -0.60 -15.03 -12.20
C GLY A 59 -1.27 -15.93 -11.18
N ASN A 60 -1.82 -15.36 -10.10
CA ASN A 60 -2.55 -16.08 -9.05
C ASN A 60 -4.07 -16.08 -9.26
N LYS A 61 -4.57 -15.57 -10.38
CA LYS A 61 -6.00 -15.53 -10.73
C LYS A 61 -6.86 -14.86 -9.63
N LEU A 62 -6.34 -13.75 -9.07
CA LEU A 62 -7.04 -13.00 -8.03
C LEU A 62 -8.07 -12.06 -8.63
N ASN A 63 -9.27 -12.05 -8.08
CA ASN A 63 -10.33 -11.11 -8.48
C ASN A 63 -10.14 -9.76 -7.76
N VAL A 64 -9.18 -8.98 -8.23
CA VAL A 64 -8.86 -7.66 -7.70
C VAL A 64 -8.74 -6.65 -8.83
N GLN A 65 -9.16 -5.43 -8.58
CA GLN A 65 -8.95 -4.30 -9.47
C GLN A 65 -7.81 -3.43 -8.92
N ILE A 66 -6.80 -3.20 -9.75
CA ILE A 66 -5.62 -2.41 -9.38
C ILE A 66 -5.53 -1.23 -10.34
N SER A 67 -5.54 -0.02 -9.81
CA SER A 67 -5.47 1.21 -10.59
C SER A 67 -4.72 2.30 -9.82
N GLU A 68 -4.20 3.28 -10.55
CA GLU A 68 -3.63 4.49 -9.97
C GLU A 68 -4.72 5.56 -9.91
N PRO A 69 -5.08 6.08 -8.71
CA PRO A 69 -6.07 7.12 -8.59
C PRO A 69 -5.51 8.47 -9.04
N ASN A 70 -6.36 9.31 -9.62
CA ASN A 70 -5.98 10.68 -9.99
C ASN A 70 -6.03 11.60 -8.76
N VAL A 71 -5.01 11.52 -7.92
CA VAL A 71 -4.87 12.27 -6.68
C VAL A 71 -3.46 12.85 -6.54
N ASN A 72 -3.35 13.98 -5.85
CA ASN A 72 -2.09 14.55 -5.43
C ASN A 72 -1.94 14.36 -3.93
N ILE A 73 -0.74 13.94 -3.50
CA ILE A 73 -0.45 13.65 -2.10
C ILE A 73 0.21 14.87 -1.47
N LEU A 74 -0.31 15.30 -0.32
CA LEU A 74 0.28 16.33 0.50
C LEU A 74 0.76 15.70 1.82
N ALA A 75 2.05 15.83 2.11
CA ALA A 75 2.63 15.39 3.38
C ALA A 75 2.59 16.54 4.38
N VAL A 76 1.92 16.32 5.52
CA VAL A 76 1.89 17.24 6.66
C VAL A 76 2.53 16.55 7.85
N GLN A 77 3.72 16.99 8.25
CA GLN A 77 4.55 16.30 9.23
C GLN A 77 5.09 17.28 10.28
N GLY A 78 5.45 16.74 11.43
CA GLY A 78 6.08 17.47 12.51
C GLY A 78 5.20 17.61 13.76
N PRO A 79 5.78 18.12 14.88
CA PRO A 79 5.11 18.14 16.20
C PRO A 79 3.87 19.03 16.24
N LYS A 80 3.73 19.98 15.31
CA LYS A 80 2.59 20.88 15.22
C LYS A 80 1.61 20.54 14.08
N SER A 81 1.84 19.44 13.35
CA SER A 81 1.02 19.06 12.18
C SER A 81 -0.46 18.92 12.53
N PHE A 82 -0.76 18.38 13.72
CA PHE A 82 -2.12 18.20 14.17
C PHE A 82 -2.87 19.53 14.38
N LYS A 83 -2.15 20.60 14.72
CA LYS A 83 -2.75 21.94 14.86
C LYS A 83 -2.99 22.64 13.53
N PHE A 84 -2.26 22.21 12.50
CA PHE A 84 -2.41 22.74 11.15
C PHE A 84 -3.70 22.22 10.47
N LEU A 85 -4.04 20.97 10.73
CA LEU A 85 -5.24 20.32 10.21
C LEU A 85 -6.45 20.60 11.10
#